data_c26a270fc37831950fb4ba8bdbbc8dd1
#
_entry.id   c26a270fc37831950fb4ba8bdbbc8dd1
#
_cell.length_a   1.000
_cell.length_b   1.000
_cell.length_c   1.000
_cell.angle_alpha   90.00
_cell.angle_beta   90.00
_cell.angle_gamma   90.00
#
_symmetry.space_group_name_H-M   'P 1'
#
loop_
_entity.id
_entity.type
_entity.pdbx_description
1 polymer ?
#
loop_
_entity_poly.entity_id
_entity_poly.type
_entity_poly.pdbx_seq_one_letter_code
_entity_poly.pdbx_strand_id
1 'polypeptide(L)'
;MSTHVFDEAIALEAQPDGSWTGHTHPAYANMVGPFGGITAAQALSGVLQHPERLGDPVSLTVNFCAALADGPFTVMARAARTNRSTQHWTIEIQQGDAIVMTGTAVTAVRRETWGVDEEPMPLCPPPAEVPLPQVVAPMEFVKRYEQRPVTGQLPAVWDGTGHSSLSQIWVRDNPPRPLDFASLACISDIFFPRVFIRRATHVPVGTVSLTVYFHASAEQLAATGPGYLLGQAQAQAFRNGFFDQSSQLWNEAGVLLVTTHQIVYYKQ
;
A
#
# COMPACT_ATOMS: atom_id res chain seq x y z
N MET A 1 10.79 13.90 21.06
CA MET A 1 9.52 13.58 20.41
C MET A 1 9.57 12.07 20.17
N SER A 2 8.48 11.34 20.46
CA SER A 2 8.43 9.91 20.13
C SER A 2 8.41 9.74 18.61
N THR A 3 9.14 8.76 18.10
CA THR A 3 9.10 8.38 16.68
C THR A 3 7.70 7.91 16.31
N HIS A 4 7.22 8.21 15.11
CA HIS A 4 5.92 7.72 14.66
C HIS A 4 5.95 6.20 14.47
N VAL A 5 4.88 5.51 14.85
CA VAL A 5 4.81 4.04 14.79
C VAL A 5 5.06 3.48 13.38
N PHE A 6 4.71 4.22 12.34
CA PHE A 6 5.03 3.85 10.96
C PHE A 6 6.54 3.88 10.70
N ASP A 7 7.23 4.92 11.16
CA ASP A 7 8.67 5.06 10.97
C ASP A 7 9.45 3.97 11.72
N GLU A 8 8.96 3.56 12.91
CA GLU A 8 9.49 2.41 13.65
C GLU A 8 9.27 1.11 12.88
N ALA A 9 8.09 0.93 12.30
CA ALA A 9 7.73 -0.29 11.58
C ALA A 9 8.46 -0.48 10.24
N ILE A 10 8.89 0.60 9.58
CA ILE A 10 9.67 0.51 8.32
C ILE A 10 11.18 0.68 8.52
N ALA A 11 11.63 0.83 9.78
CA ALA A 11 13.05 0.99 10.06
C ALA A 11 13.86 -0.22 9.57
N LEU A 12 14.96 0.05 8.88
CA LEU A 12 15.88 -0.94 8.35
C LEU A 12 17.30 -0.61 8.80
N GLU A 13 18.02 -1.62 9.27
CA GLU A 13 19.43 -1.52 9.67
C GLU A 13 20.33 -2.05 8.56
N ALA A 14 21.22 -1.19 8.05
CA ALA A 14 22.16 -1.56 6.99
C ALA A 14 23.16 -2.64 7.48
N GLN A 15 23.42 -3.63 6.65
CA GLN A 15 24.35 -4.70 6.92
C GLN A 15 25.64 -4.56 6.06
N PRO A 16 26.77 -5.12 6.48
CA PRO A 16 28.03 -5.03 5.75
C PRO A 16 28.01 -5.64 4.35
N ASP A 17 27.10 -6.58 4.10
CA ASP A 17 26.91 -7.25 2.79
C ASP A 17 26.02 -6.47 1.82
N GLY A 18 25.54 -5.27 2.21
CA GLY A 18 24.67 -4.43 1.41
C GLY A 18 23.17 -4.76 1.52
N SER A 19 22.81 -5.72 2.38
CA SER A 19 21.42 -5.97 2.75
C SER A 19 20.97 -5.08 3.91
N TRP A 20 19.71 -5.18 4.29
CA TRP A 20 19.13 -4.53 5.46
C TRP A 20 18.41 -5.56 6.34
N THR A 21 18.52 -5.42 7.65
CA THR A 21 17.67 -6.14 8.60
C THR A 21 16.49 -5.27 8.98
N GLY A 22 15.29 -5.82 8.84
CA GLY A 22 14.03 -5.25 9.34
C GLY A 22 13.37 -6.19 10.33
N HIS A 23 12.33 -5.70 11.01
CA HIS A 23 11.50 -6.47 11.93
C HIS A 23 10.02 -6.30 11.61
N THR A 24 9.23 -7.35 11.81
CA THR A 24 7.78 -7.21 11.87
C THR A 24 7.40 -6.35 13.07
N HIS A 25 6.32 -5.57 12.93
CA HIS A 25 5.86 -4.68 13.99
C HIS A 25 4.44 -5.03 14.40
N PRO A 26 4.15 -5.28 15.70
CA PRO A 26 2.84 -5.74 16.17
C PRO A 26 1.70 -4.77 15.86
N ALA A 27 1.98 -3.46 15.78
CA ALA A 27 0.98 -2.45 15.39
C ALA A 27 0.46 -2.63 13.94
N TYR A 28 1.18 -3.36 13.10
CA TYR A 28 0.80 -3.67 11.71
C TYR A 28 0.42 -5.15 11.52
N ALA A 29 0.12 -5.86 12.60
CA ALA A 29 -0.37 -7.23 12.52
C ALA A 29 -1.73 -7.31 11.80
N ASN A 30 -1.89 -8.35 10.97
CA ASN A 30 -3.10 -8.70 10.27
C ASN A 30 -3.58 -10.11 10.74
N MET A 31 -4.54 -10.71 10.08
CA MET A 31 -5.06 -12.05 10.39
C MET A 31 -3.97 -13.14 10.27
N VAL A 32 -3.08 -13.02 9.30
CA VAL A 32 -1.94 -13.92 9.08
C VAL A 32 -0.73 -13.05 8.74
N GLY A 33 0.25 -12.99 9.66
CA GLY A 33 1.43 -12.14 9.51
C GLY A 33 1.12 -10.65 9.49
N PRO A 34 2.06 -9.81 9.03
CA PRO A 34 1.86 -8.37 8.91
C PRO A 34 0.93 -8.01 7.76
N PHE A 35 0.37 -6.81 7.82
CA PHE A 35 -0.35 -6.17 6.72
C PHE A 35 0.53 -6.08 5.46
N GLY A 36 -0.01 -6.43 4.28
CA GLY A 36 0.75 -6.44 3.03
C GLY A 36 1.35 -5.08 2.67
N GLY A 37 0.61 -4.00 2.94
CA GLY A 37 1.07 -2.64 2.71
C GLY A 37 2.33 -2.28 3.49
N ILE A 38 2.46 -2.69 4.77
CA ILE A 38 3.69 -2.40 5.53
C ILE A 38 4.89 -3.19 4.96
N THR A 39 4.66 -4.43 4.51
CA THR A 39 5.72 -5.23 3.88
C THR A 39 6.15 -4.63 2.54
N ALA A 40 5.21 -4.09 1.75
CA ALA A 40 5.52 -3.35 0.52
C ALA A 40 6.31 -2.05 0.82
N ALA A 41 5.96 -1.33 1.89
CA ALA A 41 6.71 -0.15 2.33
C ALA A 41 8.13 -0.49 2.78
N GLN A 42 8.31 -1.60 3.51
CA GLN A 42 9.63 -2.10 3.92
C GLN A 42 10.48 -2.49 2.71
N ALA A 43 9.89 -3.16 1.72
CA ALA A 43 10.57 -3.48 0.45
C ALA A 43 11.02 -2.21 -0.28
N LEU A 44 10.13 -1.20 -0.38
CA LEU A 44 10.47 0.09 -0.98
C LEU A 44 11.53 0.84 -0.16
N SER A 45 11.50 0.75 1.17
CA SER A 45 12.47 1.40 2.06
C SER A 45 13.90 0.91 1.80
N GLY A 46 14.10 -0.37 1.43
CA GLY A 46 15.40 -0.88 1.00
C GLY A 46 15.94 -0.17 -0.26
N VAL A 47 15.04 0.20 -1.19
CA VAL A 47 15.41 1.01 -2.37
C VAL A 47 15.63 2.48 -1.98
N LEU A 48 14.74 3.04 -1.15
CA LEU A 48 14.82 4.47 -0.75
C LEU A 48 16.09 4.79 0.03
N GLN A 49 16.60 3.84 0.83
CA GLN A 49 17.81 3.99 1.64
C GLN A 49 19.09 3.58 0.90
N HIS A 50 18.97 3.01 -0.31
CA HIS A 50 20.14 2.54 -1.05
C HIS A 50 21.05 3.71 -1.46
N PRO A 51 22.37 3.66 -1.15
CA PRO A 51 23.30 4.77 -1.39
C PRO A 51 23.44 5.16 -2.88
N GLU A 52 23.20 4.22 -3.79
CA GLU A 52 23.28 4.44 -5.22
C GLU A 52 21.93 4.84 -5.86
N ARG A 53 20.89 5.11 -5.06
CA ARG A 53 19.56 5.44 -5.58
C ARG A 53 19.57 6.68 -6.45
N LEU A 54 19.01 6.53 -7.64
CA LEU A 54 18.82 7.61 -8.61
C LEU A 54 17.34 8.03 -8.65
N GLY A 55 17.06 9.25 -8.21
CA GLY A 55 15.72 9.85 -8.30
C GLY A 55 14.68 9.22 -7.37
N ASP A 56 13.40 9.45 -7.66
CA ASP A 56 12.26 9.04 -6.84
C ASP A 56 11.52 7.84 -7.43
N PRO A 57 10.75 7.11 -6.63
CA PRO A 57 9.95 5.98 -7.10
C PRO A 57 8.97 6.37 -8.22
N VAL A 58 8.90 5.53 -9.25
CA VAL A 58 7.93 5.60 -10.35
C VAL A 58 7.00 4.39 -10.27
N SER A 59 7.54 3.22 -9.93
CA SER A 59 6.75 2.02 -9.72
C SER A 59 7.37 1.10 -8.69
N LEU A 60 6.51 0.30 -8.06
CA LEU A 60 6.85 -0.83 -7.21
C LEU A 60 5.93 -1.98 -7.56
N THR A 61 6.48 -3.16 -7.80
CA THR A 61 5.71 -4.41 -7.90
C THR A 61 6.24 -5.37 -6.86
N VAL A 62 5.37 -5.94 -6.04
CA VAL A 62 5.71 -6.96 -5.06
C VAL A 62 4.85 -8.20 -5.25
N ASN A 63 5.45 -9.38 -5.06
CA ASN A 63 4.79 -10.67 -5.07
C ASN A 63 4.96 -11.30 -3.68
N PHE A 64 3.85 -11.58 -3.03
CA PHE A 64 3.81 -12.20 -1.71
C PHE A 64 3.91 -13.72 -1.86
N CYS A 65 5.10 -14.26 -1.61
CA CYS A 65 5.39 -15.68 -1.78
C CYS A 65 4.93 -16.51 -0.56
N ALA A 66 5.07 -15.93 0.63
CA ALA A 66 4.65 -16.52 1.91
C ALA A 66 4.34 -15.43 2.93
N ALA A 67 3.59 -15.77 3.97
CA ALA A 67 3.39 -14.86 5.10
C ALA A 67 4.67 -14.74 5.92
N LEU A 68 5.03 -13.51 6.31
CA LEU A 68 6.06 -13.27 7.31
C LEU A 68 5.57 -13.73 8.69
N ALA A 69 6.42 -14.46 9.40
CA ALA A 69 6.23 -14.71 10.83
C ALA A 69 6.73 -13.51 11.65
N ASP A 70 6.32 -13.43 12.92
CA ASP A 70 6.85 -12.40 13.82
C ASP A 70 8.37 -12.55 13.99
N GLY A 71 9.09 -11.45 13.87
CA GLY A 71 10.54 -11.42 14.07
C GLY A 71 11.31 -10.69 12.97
N PRO A 72 12.62 -10.91 12.92
CA PRO A 72 13.51 -10.27 11.95
C PRO A 72 13.36 -10.87 10.56
N PHE A 73 13.66 -10.07 9.56
CA PHE A 73 13.80 -10.47 8.16
C PHE A 73 14.90 -9.66 7.48
N THR A 74 15.36 -10.14 6.35
CA THR A 74 16.36 -9.44 5.52
C THR A 74 15.71 -8.87 4.27
N VAL A 75 16.02 -7.62 3.95
CA VAL A 75 15.66 -6.96 2.70
C VAL A 75 16.90 -6.85 1.83
N MET A 76 16.83 -7.33 0.62
CA MET A 76 17.85 -7.14 -0.41
C MET A 76 17.24 -6.30 -1.54
N ALA A 77 17.84 -5.12 -1.80
CA ALA A 77 17.50 -4.31 -2.96
C ALA A 77 18.77 -4.10 -3.78
N ARG A 78 18.72 -4.42 -5.06
CA ARG A 78 19.88 -4.35 -5.96
C ARG A 78 19.50 -3.59 -7.22
N ALA A 79 20.31 -2.60 -7.59
CA ALA A 79 20.20 -1.92 -8.89
C ALA A 79 20.56 -2.90 -10.00
N ALA A 80 19.56 -3.41 -10.71
CA ALA A 80 19.73 -4.31 -11.84
C ALA A 80 20.28 -3.54 -13.06
N ARG A 81 19.87 -2.28 -13.23
CA ARG A 81 20.39 -1.39 -14.26
C ARG A 81 20.17 0.06 -13.90
N THR A 82 21.20 0.87 -14.05
CA THR A 82 21.16 2.34 -13.96
C THR A 82 21.36 2.94 -15.34
N ASN A 83 20.41 3.73 -15.80
CA ASN A 83 20.46 4.53 -17.01
C ASN A 83 20.68 6.01 -16.61
N ARG A 84 20.70 6.91 -17.60
CA ARG A 84 20.90 8.36 -17.35
C ARG A 84 19.85 8.98 -16.42
N SER A 85 18.58 8.54 -16.50
CA SER A 85 17.46 9.14 -15.75
C SER A 85 16.52 8.10 -15.12
N THR A 86 16.75 6.81 -15.31
CA THR A 86 15.95 5.72 -14.73
C THR A 86 16.84 4.67 -14.14
N GLN A 87 16.39 4.05 -13.06
CA GLN A 87 17.09 2.94 -12.42
C GLN A 87 16.09 1.84 -12.10
N HIS A 88 16.46 0.61 -12.44
CA HIS A 88 15.65 -0.58 -12.28
C HIS A 88 16.21 -1.42 -11.15
N TRP A 89 15.32 -1.87 -10.26
CA TRP A 89 15.65 -2.59 -9.04
C TRP A 89 15.04 -3.98 -9.01
N THR A 90 15.77 -4.92 -8.46
CA THR A 90 15.24 -6.19 -7.95
C THR A 90 15.22 -6.14 -6.42
N ILE A 91 14.16 -6.66 -5.82
CA ILE A 91 13.93 -6.63 -4.37
C ILE A 91 13.57 -8.04 -3.93
N GLU A 92 14.11 -8.45 -2.78
CA GLU A 92 13.78 -9.70 -2.13
C GLU A 92 13.66 -9.48 -0.62
N ILE A 93 12.65 -10.08 0.01
CA ILE A 93 12.57 -10.20 1.46
C ILE A 93 12.68 -11.67 1.81
N GLN A 94 13.62 -11.97 2.70
CA GLN A 94 13.91 -13.32 3.19
C GLN A 94 13.72 -13.40 4.69
N GLN A 95 13.13 -14.48 5.18
CA GLN A 95 13.02 -14.79 6.61
C GLN A 95 13.50 -16.22 6.86
N GLY A 96 14.58 -16.36 7.62
CA GLY A 96 15.30 -17.63 7.70
C GLY A 96 15.81 -18.04 6.31
N ASP A 97 15.52 -19.27 5.89
CA ASP A 97 15.90 -19.78 4.56
C ASP A 97 14.81 -19.56 3.49
N ALA A 98 13.68 -18.92 3.84
CA ALA A 98 12.54 -18.76 2.94
C ALA A 98 12.49 -17.36 2.32
N ILE A 99 12.32 -17.31 1.00
CA ILE A 99 11.94 -16.09 0.30
C ILE A 99 10.44 -15.87 0.54
N VAL A 100 10.09 -14.79 1.24
CA VAL A 100 8.70 -14.44 1.59
C VAL A 100 8.10 -13.41 0.64
N MET A 101 8.95 -12.60 -0.01
CA MET A 101 8.53 -11.64 -1.02
C MET A 101 9.60 -11.47 -2.10
N THR A 102 9.17 -11.34 -3.34
CA THR A 102 10.00 -10.84 -4.44
C THR A 102 9.39 -9.58 -5.03
N GLY A 103 10.22 -8.70 -5.59
CA GLY A 103 9.71 -7.48 -6.17
C GLY A 103 10.66 -6.82 -7.15
N THR A 104 10.12 -5.81 -7.83
CA THR A 104 10.87 -4.89 -8.68
C THR A 104 10.42 -3.47 -8.41
N ALA A 105 11.33 -2.51 -8.56
CA ALA A 105 10.99 -1.11 -8.56
C ALA A 105 11.68 -0.37 -9.70
N VAL A 106 11.11 0.76 -10.08
CA VAL A 106 11.75 1.74 -10.95
C VAL A 106 11.81 3.06 -10.20
N THR A 107 13.01 3.64 -10.14
CA THR A 107 13.21 5.02 -9.70
C THR A 107 13.66 5.88 -10.87
N ALA A 108 13.35 7.17 -10.86
CA ALA A 108 13.71 8.07 -11.94
C ALA A 108 13.94 9.51 -11.46
N VAL A 109 14.82 10.21 -12.15
CA VAL A 109 14.92 11.67 -12.06
C VAL A 109 13.71 12.26 -12.78
N ARG A 110 12.79 12.86 -12.02
CA ARG A 110 11.61 13.53 -12.57
C ARG A 110 12.03 14.86 -13.20
N ARG A 111 11.36 15.22 -14.27
CA ARG A 111 11.58 16.46 -15.00
C ARG A 111 10.26 17.18 -15.18
N GLU A 112 10.29 18.50 -15.15
CA GLU A 112 9.16 19.31 -15.53
C GLU A 112 8.84 19.11 -17.02
N THR A 113 7.62 18.68 -17.30
CA THR A 113 7.11 18.40 -18.65
C THR A 113 5.62 18.72 -18.69
N TRP A 114 5.01 18.64 -19.87
CA TRP A 114 3.56 18.62 -19.98
C TRP A 114 2.95 17.50 -19.12
N GLY A 115 1.84 17.79 -18.47
CA GLY A 115 1.10 16.82 -17.64
C GLY A 115 -0.38 17.12 -17.57
N VAL A 116 -1.18 16.09 -17.38
CA VAL A 116 -2.62 16.16 -17.16
C VAL A 116 -3.07 14.93 -16.35
N ASP A 117 -4.05 15.12 -15.49
CA ASP A 117 -4.74 14.02 -14.81
C ASP A 117 -6.01 13.70 -15.62
N GLU A 118 -6.02 12.56 -16.33
CA GLU A 118 -7.19 12.09 -17.13
C GLU A 118 -8.30 11.53 -16.24
N GLU A 119 -7.95 11.02 -15.05
CA GLU A 119 -8.91 10.47 -14.10
C GLU A 119 -9.15 11.48 -12.96
N PRO A 120 -10.29 12.21 -13.00
CA PRO A 120 -10.60 13.19 -11.97
C PRO A 120 -10.95 12.50 -10.64
N MET A 121 -10.64 13.18 -9.54
CA MET A 121 -11.09 12.73 -8.22
C MET A 121 -12.64 12.64 -8.19
N PRO A 122 -13.21 11.52 -7.72
CA PRO A 122 -14.64 11.37 -7.56
C PRO A 122 -15.25 12.46 -6.67
N LEU A 123 -16.45 12.94 -7.06
CA LEU A 123 -17.20 13.89 -6.23
C LEU A 123 -17.72 13.17 -4.98
N CYS A 124 -17.33 13.66 -3.81
CA CYS A 124 -17.79 13.14 -2.52
C CYS A 124 -17.74 14.26 -1.46
N PRO A 125 -18.44 14.09 -0.33
CA PRO A 125 -18.31 15.02 0.79
C PRO A 125 -16.86 15.11 1.29
N PRO A 126 -16.40 16.28 1.76
CA PRO A 126 -15.07 16.42 2.35
C PRO A 126 -14.92 15.55 3.60
N PRO A 127 -13.70 15.17 4.00
CA PRO A 127 -13.49 14.22 5.10
C PRO A 127 -14.13 14.65 6.42
N ALA A 128 -14.22 15.94 6.68
CA ALA A 128 -14.85 16.46 7.90
C ALA A 128 -16.36 16.18 8.01
N GLU A 129 -17.04 15.99 6.87
CA GLU A 129 -18.47 15.69 6.80
C GLU A 129 -18.76 14.18 6.76
N VAL A 130 -17.76 13.34 6.53
CA VAL A 130 -17.92 11.88 6.49
C VAL A 130 -17.65 11.32 7.89
N PRO A 131 -18.62 10.65 8.54
CA PRO A 131 -18.44 10.12 9.88
C PRO A 131 -17.42 8.98 9.92
N LEU A 132 -16.81 8.78 11.09
CA LEU A 132 -16.01 7.58 11.36
C LEU A 132 -16.91 6.33 11.32
N PRO A 133 -16.37 5.16 10.91
CA PRO A 133 -17.13 3.93 10.87
C PRO A 133 -17.56 3.51 12.27
N GLN A 134 -18.80 3.02 12.41
CA GLN A 134 -19.33 2.51 13.69
C GLN A 134 -18.67 1.18 14.09
N VAL A 135 -18.24 0.40 13.12
CA VAL A 135 -17.56 -0.88 13.32
C VAL A 135 -16.17 -0.78 12.72
N VAL A 136 -15.18 -1.01 13.56
CA VAL A 136 -13.77 -1.07 13.14
C VAL A 136 -13.37 -2.54 13.06
N ALA A 137 -12.71 -2.90 11.97
CA ALA A 137 -12.19 -4.27 11.82
C ALA A 137 -11.16 -4.58 12.93
N PRO A 138 -11.11 -5.83 13.43
CA PRO A 138 -10.36 -6.17 14.64
C PRO A 138 -8.83 -6.21 14.44
N MET A 139 -8.32 -6.16 13.20
CA MET A 139 -6.90 -6.24 12.92
C MET A 139 -6.15 -5.00 13.41
N GLU A 140 -4.96 -5.19 13.96
CA GLU A 140 -4.17 -4.11 14.57
C GLU A 140 -3.78 -3.01 13.57
N PHE A 141 -3.43 -3.37 12.33
CA PHE A 141 -3.04 -2.40 11.31
C PHE A 141 -4.15 -1.39 11.00
N VAL A 142 -5.43 -1.79 11.11
CA VAL A 142 -6.56 -0.89 10.81
C VAL A 142 -6.58 0.31 11.76
N LYS A 143 -6.11 0.14 13.01
CA LYS A 143 -6.01 1.20 14.01
C LYS A 143 -4.91 2.23 13.68
N ARG A 144 -4.04 1.91 12.72
CA ARG A 144 -2.97 2.82 12.25
C ARG A 144 -3.44 3.80 11.20
N TYR A 145 -4.70 3.70 10.81
CA TYR A 145 -5.32 4.58 9.84
C TYR A 145 -6.63 5.14 10.37
N GLU A 146 -6.86 6.43 10.17
CA GLU A 146 -8.18 7.02 10.28
C GLU A 146 -8.88 6.85 8.93
N GLN A 147 -9.92 6.03 8.90
CA GLN A 147 -10.70 5.71 7.70
C GLN A 147 -12.11 6.27 7.83
N ARG A 148 -12.60 6.97 6.81
CA ARG A 148 -13.96 7.52 6.73
C ARG A 148 -14.63 7.02 5.45
N PRO A 149 -15.44 5.96 5.53
CA PRO A 149 -16.08 5.35 4.37
C PRO A 149 -17.09 6.30 3.74
N VAL A 150 -16.92 6.57 2.44
CA VAL A 150 -17.85 7.34 1.61
C VAL A 150 -18.90 6.42 0.98
N THR A 151 -18.44 5.31 0.37
CA THR A 151 -19.31 4.28 -0.22
C THR A 151 -18.64 2.91 -0.18
N GLY A 152 -19.42 1.84 -0.36
CA GLY A 152 -18.89 0.48 -0.45
C GLY A 152 -18.26 -0.01 0.86
N GLN A 153 -18.93 0.18 1.98
CA GLN A 153 -18.50 -0.30 3.28
C GLN A 153 -18.58 -1.83 3.36
N LEU A 154 -17.90 -2.41 4.37
CA LEU A 154 -18.12 -3.82 4.71
C LEU A 154 -19.58 -4.05 5.03
N PRO A 155 -20.14 -5.20 4.61
CA PRO A 155 -21.55 -5.50 4.84
C PRO A 155 -21.84 -5.64 6.33
N ALA A 156 -22.97 -5.09 6.77
CA ALA A 156 -23.45 -5.28 8.14
C ALA A 156 -23.96 -6.72 8.38
N VAL A 157 -24.45 -7.36 7.31
CA VAL A 157 -24.93 -8.75 7.32
C VAL A 157 -24.16 -9.54 6.27
N TRP A 158 -23.67 -10.69 6.67
CA TRP A 158 -22.85 -11.58 5.85
C TRP A 158 -23.68 -12.75 5.31
N ASP A 159 -24.60 -12.48 4.42
CA ASP A 159 -25.65 -13.40 3.93
C ASP A 159 -25.47 -13.81 2.45
N GLY A 160 -24.38 -13.41 1.83
CA GLY A 160 -24.11 -13.70 0.41
C GLY A 160 -24.70 -12.71 -0.58
N THR A 161 -25.38 -11.65 -0.13
CA THR A 161 -26.14 -10.69 -0.97
C THR A 161 -25.39 -9.40 -1.30
N GLY A 162 -24.07 -9.49 -1.55
CA GLY A 162 -23.26 -8.35 -1.95
C GLY A 162 -23.65 -7.79 -3.32
N HIS A 163 -23.31 -6.51 -3.56
CA HIS A 163 -23.67 -5.80 -4.79
C HIS A 163 -22.45 -5.39 -5.61
N SER A 164 -22.02 -4.13 -5.51
CA SER A 164 -20.84 -3.62 -6.21
C SER A 164 -19.58 -3.91 -5.39
N SER A 165 -18.45 -4.09 -6.07
CA SER A 165 -17.13 -4.15 -5.42
C SER A 165 -16.50 -2.77 -5.25
N LEU A 166 -17.13 -1.71 -5.76
CA LEU A 166 -16.65 -0.34 -5.63
C LEU A 166 -16.68 0.09 -4.16
N SER A 167 -15.59 0.71 -3.71
CA SER A 167 -15.56 1.46 -2.44
C SER A 167 -14.77 2.74 -2.60
N GLN A 168 -15.17 3.75 -1.82
CA GLN A 168 -14.48 5.03 -1.68
C GLN A 168 -14.31 5.32 -0.20
N ILE A 169 -13.11 5.72 0.19
CA ILE A 169 -12.76 6.02 1.58
C ILE A 169 -11.86 7.25 1.64
N TRP A 170 -12.06 8.12 2.60
CA TRP A 170 -11.03 9.02 3.06
C TRP A 170 -10.13 8.28 4.05
N VAL A 171 -8.82 8.39 3.86
CA VAL A 171 -7.84 7.69 4.71
C VAL A 171 -6.61 8.55 4.95
N ARG A 172 -6.05 8.47 6.16
CA ARG A 172 -4.73 9.01 6.53
C ARG A 172 -4.10 8.18 7.62
N ASP A 173 -2.82 8.35 7.87
CA ASP A 173 -2.14 7.76 9.02
C ASP A 173 -2.78 8.21 10.35
N ASN A 174 -2.79 7.32 11.34
CA ASN A 174 -3.25 7.59 12.69
C ASN A 174 -2.20 7.15 13.73
N PRO A 175 -1.57 8.08 14.48
CA PRO A 175 -1.75 9.54 14.40
C PRO A 175 -1.35 10.14 13.04
N PRO A 176 -1.83 11.35 12.69
CA PRO A 176 -1.47 11.98 11.41
C PRO A 176 0.04 12.19 11.27
N ARG A 177 0.56 11.85 10.08
CA ARG A 177 1.97 11.93 9.69
C ARG A 177 2.10 12.57 8.30
N PRO A 178 3.13 13.39 8.03
CA PRO A 178 3.40 13.85 6.67
C PRO A 178 3.59 12.67 5.71
N LEU A 179 2.94 12.75 4.56
CA LEU A 179 2.97 11.72 3.53
C LEU A 179 4.35 11.65 2.86
N ASP A 180 4.84 10.44 2.63
CA ASP A 180 6.01 10.14 1.82
C ASP A 180 5.78 8.91 0.92
N PHE A 181 6.76 8.53 0.10
CA PHE A 181 6.62 7.39 -0.82
C PHE A 181 6.39 6.06 -0.10
N ALA A 182 7.01 5.85 1.07
CA ALA A 182 6.84 4.62 1.83
C ALA A 182 5.43 4.52 2.43
N SER A 183 4.92 5.61 3.05
CA SER A 183 3.55 5.62 3.57
C SER A 183 2.51 5.55 2.47
N LEU A 184 2.74 6.21 1.32
CA LEU A 184 1.86 6.09 0.17
C LEU A 184 1.81 4.66 -0.38
N ALA A 185 2.95 3.95 -0.47
CA ALA A 185 2.98 2.53 -0.84
C ALA A 185 2.20 1.67 0.17
N CYS A 186 2.33 1.95 1.47
CA CYS A 186 1.59 1.25 2.52
C CYS A 186 0.08 1.48 2.42
N ILE A 187 -0.35 2.73 2.30
CA ILE A 187 -1.78 3.11 2.18
C ILE A 187 -2.40 2.56 0.89
N SER A 188 -1.60 2.32 -0.15
CA SER A 188 -2.07 1.75 -1.41
C SER A 188 -2.72 0.36 -1.27
N ASP A 189 -2.44 -0.36 -0.18
CA ASP A 189 -3.03 -1.68 0.14
C ASP A 189 -4.17 -1.62 1.17
N ILE A 190 -4.68 -0.42 1.52
CA ILE A 190 -5.62 -0.22 2.64
C ILE A 190 -7.02 -0.80 2.41
N PHE A 191 -7.37 -1.10 1.18
CA PHE A 191 -8.73 -1.49 0.82
C PHE A 191 -9.07 -2.90 1.27
N PHE A 192 -10.28 -3.09 1.78
CA PHE A 192 -10.81 -4.42 2.09
C PHE A 192 -10.82 -5.32 0.85
N PRO A 193 -10.69 -6.64 1.03
CA PRO A 193 -10.84 -7.59 -0.07
C PRO A 193 -12.17 -7.41 -0.81
N ARG A 194 -12.11 -7.21 -2.11
CA ARG A 194 -13.31 -6.89 -2.92
C ARG A 194 -14.38 -7.98 -2.84
N VAL A 195 -13.98 -9.24 -2.62
CA VAL A 195 -14.91 -10.37 -2.45
C VAL A 195 -15.83 -10.17 -1.24
N PHE A 196 -15.37 -9.53 -0.17
CA PHE A 196 -16.17 -9.27 1.03
C PHE A 196 -17.33 -8.33 0.73
N ILE A 197 -17.09 -7.28 -0.05
CA ILE A 197 -18.13 -6.32 -0.44
C ILE A 197 -19.01 -6.92 -1.54
N ARG A 198 -18.41 -7.61 -2.52
CA ARG A 198 -19.13 -8.13 -3.69
C ARG A 198 -20.04 -9.31 -3.37
N ARG A 199 -19.70 -10.12 -2.37
CA ARG A 199 -20.43 -11.35 -2.02
C ARG A 199 -21.02 -11.32 -0.61
N ALA A 200 -20.67 -10.37 0.25
CA ALA A 200 -21.04 -10.37 1.67
C ALA A 200 -20.79 -11.74 2.33
N THR A 201 -19.62 -12.35 2.09
CA THR A 201 -19.23 -13.66 2.60
C THR A 201 -17.82 -13.63 3.13
N HIS A 202 -17.62 -14.13 4.36
CA HIS A 202 -16.29 -14.34 4.91
C HIS A 202 -15.63 -15.53 4.24
N VAL A 203 -14.52 -15.29 3.57
CA VAL A 203 -13.69 -16.34 2.95
C VAL A 203 -12.22 -16.03 3.24
N PRO A 204 -11.35 -17.03 3.35
CA PRO A 204 -9.91 -16.80 3.40
C PRO A 204 -9.44 -16.11 2.12
N VAL A 205 -8.63 -15.08 2.28
CA VAL A 205 -8.09 -14.27 1.18
C VAL A 205 -6.60 -14.02 1.40
N GLY A 206 -5.88 -13.78 0.32
CA GLY A 206 -4.48 -13.35 0.38
C GLY A 206 -4.06 -12.65 -0.91
N THR A 207 -3.40 -11.51 -0.78
CA THR A 207 -2.83 -10.82 -1.93
C THR A 207 -1.66 -11.63 -2.50
N VAL A 208 -1.68 -11.87 -3.80
CA VAL A 208 -0.62 -12.59 -4.52
C VAL A 208 0.40 -11.59 -5.06
N SER A 209 -0.07 -10.50 -5.66
CA SER A 209 0.79 -9.43 -6.14
C SER A 209 0.12 -8.06 -5.99
N LEU A 210 0.94 -7.05 -5.81
CA LEU A 210 0.55 -5.64 -5.77
C LEU A 210 1.52 -4.85 -6.63
N THR A 211 0.99 -4.06 -7.57
CA THR A 211 1.74 -3.05 -8.31
C THR A 211 1.24 -1.67 -7.93
N VAL A 212 2.18 -0.76 -7.66
CA VAL A 212 1.94 0.64 -7.32
C VAL A 212 2.66 1.51 -8.35
N TYR A 213 1.95 2.44 -8.99
CA TYR A 213 2.53 3.45 -9.89
C TYR A 213 2.42 4.81 -9.24
N PHE A 214 3.56 5.42 -8.94
CA PHE A 214 3.65 6.72 -8.28
C PHE A 214 3.60 7.84 -9.31
N HIS A 215 2.51 8.59 -9.35
CA HIS A 215 2.35 9.79 -10.18
C HIS A 215 2.91 11.03 -9.48
N ALA A 216 2.77 11.08 -8.14
CA ALA A 216 3.20 12.19 -7.32
C ALA A 216 4.72 12.41 -7.35
N SER A 217 5.12 13.68 -7.34
CA SER A 217 6.48 14.10 -7.00
C SER A 217 6.66 14.22 -5.48
N ALA A 218 7.92 14.33 -5.01
CA ALA A 218 8.22 14.56 -3.61
C ALA A 218 7.58 15.87 -3.09
N GLU A 219 7.52 16.92 -3.92
CA GLU A 219 6.88 18.19 -3.59
C GLU A 219 5.38 18.06 -3.41
N GLN A 220 4.70 17.26 -4.26
CA GLN A 220 3.26 17.00 -4.13
C GLN A 220 2.94 16.19 -2.88
N LEU A 221 3.79 15.23 -2.49
CA LEU A 221 3.66 14.51 -1.23
C LEU A 221 3.86 15.45 -0.04
N ALA A 222 4.89 16.29 -0.07
CA ALA A 222 5.14 17.28 0.97
C ALA A 222 3.98 18.29 1.11
N ALA A 223 3.40 18.73 -0.02
CA ALA A 223 2.23 19.63 -0.02
C ALA A 223 0.96 18.96 0.51
N THR A 224 0.81 17.65 0.33
CA THR A 224 -0.30 16.87 0.92
C THR A 224 -0.17 16.82 2.46
N GLY A 225 1.07 16.77 2.97
CA GLY A 225 1.34 16.75 4.41
C GLY A 225 0.61 15.61 5.14
N PRO A 226 0.02 15.84 6.32
CA PRO A 226 -0.73 14.85 7.09
C PRO A 226 -2.23 14.80 6.73
N GLY A 227 -2.63 15.38 5.59
CA GLY A 227 -4.01 15.42 5.10
C GLY A 227 -4.56 14.06 4.73
N TYR A 228 -5.86 14.02 4.42
CA TYR A 228 -6.50 12.80 3.94
C TYR A 228 -6.20 12.54 2.47
N LEU A 229 -6.26 11.28 2.11
CA LEU A 229 -6.32 10.81 0.73
C LEU A 229 -7.73 10.25 0.46
N LEU A 230 -8.34 10.63 -0.65
CA LEU A 230 -9.48 9.90 -1.17
C LEU A 230 -8.98 8.68 -1.93
N GLY A 231 -9.32 7.50 -1.43
CA GLY A 231 -9.04 6.26 -2.10
C GLY A 231 -10.30 5.69 -2.75
N GLN A 232 -10.19 5.20 -3.99
CA GLN A 232 -11.21 4.43 -4.68
C GLN A 232 -10.65 3.09 -5.09
N ALA A 233 -11.43 2.01 -4.89
CA ALA A 233 -11.03 0.67 -5.35
C ALA A 233 -12.22 -0.11 -5.90
N GLN A 234 -11.96 -0.91 -6.94
CA GLN A 234 -12.92 -1.78 -7.59
C GLN A 234 -12.24 -3.01 -8.20
N ALA A 235 -12.96 -4.15 -8.25
CA ALA A 235 -12.55 -5.31 -9.04
C ALA A 235 -13.25 -5.32 -10.39
N GLN A 236 -12.56 -5.84 -11.42
CA GLN A 236 -13.13 -6.08 -12.75
C GLN A 236 -13.68 -7.50 -12.88
N ALA A 237 -13.02 -8.51 -12.27
CA ALA A 237 -13.40 -9.90 -12.41
C ALA A 237 -13.17 -10.74 -11.15
N PHE A 238 -14.06 -11.69 -10.91
CA PHE A 238 -13.95 -12.72 -9.88
C PHE A 238 -14.08 -14.08 -10.57
N ARG A 239 -12.99 -14.83 -10.68
CA ARG A 239 -12.98 -16.12 -11.38
C ARG A 239 -11.91 -17.06 -10.83
N ASN A 240 -12.20 -18.36 -10.82
CA ASN A 240 -11.21 -19.40 -10.53
C ASN A 240 -10.45 -19.22 -9.20
N GLY A 241 -11.11 -18.70 -8.16
CA GLY A 241 -10.48 -18.45 -6.87
C GLY A 241 -9.62 -17.19 -6.81
N PHE A 242 -9.70 -16.31 -7.83
CA PHE A 242 -8.98 -15.03 -7.86
C PHE A 242 -9.93 -13.87 -8.17
N PHE A 243 -9.57 -12.70 -7.69
CA PHE A 243 -10.09 -11.43 -8.17
C PHE A 243 -8.94 -10.42 -8.31
N ASP A 244 -9.15 -9.47 -9.21
CA ASP A 244 -8.28 -8.31 -9.33
C ASP A 244 -8.84 -7.13 -8.52
N GLN A 245 -7.98 -6.17 -8.20
CA GLN A 245 -8.36 -4.90 -7.61
C GLN A 245 -7.53 -3.80 -8.24
N SER A 246 -8.19 -2.84 -8.88
CA SER A 246 -7.56 -1.57 -9.22
C SER A 246 -7.95 -0.50 -8.20
N SER A 247 -7.03 0.41 -7.91
CA SER A 247 -7.31 1.55 -7.05
C SER A 247 -6.57 2.81 -7.47
N GLN A 248 -7.11 3.94 -7.06
CA GLN A 248 -6.58 5.28 -7.22
C GLN A 248 -6.60 5.99 -5.87
N LEU A 249 -5.60 6.84 -5.61
CA LEU A 249 -5.59 7.71 -4.43
C LEU A 249 -5.26 9.15 -4.85
N TRP A 250 -6.12 10.07 -4.44
CA TRP A 250 -5.98 11.51 -4.64
C TRP A 250 -5.77 12.20 -3.29
N ASN A 251 -5.07 13.32 -3.27
CA ASN A 251 -5.08 14.20 -2.12
C ASN A 251 -6.35 15.06 -2.07
N GLU A 252 -6.56 15.82 -0.99
CA GLU A 252 -7.74 16.69 -0.82
C GLU A 252 -7.84 17.80 -1.88
N ALA A 253 -6.74 18.13 -2.56
CA ALA A 253 -6.72 19.08 -3.68
C ALA A 253 -7.11 18.44 -5.02
N GLY A 254 -7.39 17.14 -5.05
CA GLY A 254 -7.78 16.40 -6.26
C GLY A 254 -6.62 15.95 -7.14
N VAL A 255 -5.38 16.04 -6.67
CA VAL A 255 -4.20 15.55 -7.40
C VAL A 255 -4.12 14.03 -7.28
N LEU A 256 -4.06 13.32 -8.40
CA LEU A 256 -3.85 11.88 -8.43
C LEU A 256 -2.41 11.55 -8.02
N LEU A 257 -2.24 10.89 -6.88
CA LEU A 257 -0.91 10.58 -6.32
C LEU A 257 -0.42 9.22 -6.77
N VAL A 258 -1.31 8.23 -6.83
CA VAL A 258 -0.95 6.83 -7.12
C VAL A 258 -2.10 6.07 -7.75
N THR A 259 -1.76 5.12 -8.63
CA THR A 259 -2.66 4.08 -9.10
C THR A 259 -2.09 2.71 -8.75
N THR A 260 -2.97 1.74 -8.44
CA THR A 260 -2.54 0.39 -8.07
C THR A 260 -3.32 -0.69 -8.79
N HIS A 261 -2.69 -1.87 -8.89
CA HIS A 261 -3.37 -3.07 -9.34
C HIS A 261 -2.90 -4.27 -8.51
N GLN A 262 -3.85 -5.09 -8.09
CA GLN A 262 -3.58 -6.30 -7.29
C GLN A 262 -4.24 -7.52 -7.90
N ILE A 263 -3.65 -8.68 -7.62
CA ILE A 263 -4.30 -9.98 -7.75
C ILE A 263 -4.38 -10.61 -6.36
N VAL A 264 -5.59 -11.02 -5.99
CA VAL A 264 -5.91 -11.60 -4.69
C VAL A 264 -6.56 -12.96 -4.89
N TYR A 265 -6.05 -13.99 -4.22
CA TYR A 265 -6.75 -15.27 -4.17
C TYR A 265 -7.82 -15.29 -3.09
N TYR A 266 -8.86 -16.11 -3.25
CA TYR A 266 -9.84 -16.43 -2.21
C TYR A 266 -10.25 -17.90 -2.28
N LYS A 267 -10.57 -18.46 -1.13
CA LYS A 267 -11.10 -19.84 -1.02
C LYS A 267 -12.60 -19.78 -0.78
N GLN A 268 -13.35 -20.66 -1.45
CA GLN A 268 -14.78 -20.88 -1.21
C GLN A 268 -14.97 -21.99 -0.18
#